data_186a644309e68378c18c913ef74bb55b
#
_entry.id   186a644309e68378c18c913ef74bb55b
#
_cell.length_a   1.000
_cell.length_b   1.000
_cell.length_c   1.000
_cell.angle_alpha   90.00
_cell.angle_beta   90.00
_cell.angle_gamma   90.00
#
_symmetry.space_group_name_H-M   'P 1'
#
loop_
_entity.id
_entity.type
_entity.pdbx_description
1 polymer ?
#
loop_
_entity_poly.entity_id
_entity_poly.type
_entity_poly.pdbx_seq_one_letter_code
_entity_poly.pdbx_strand_id
1 'polypeptide(L)'
;DRHGVLVINLMSSPGSGKTSLLEATIRALKGALRIAVIEGDLETENDADRIRALGVPAYQITTGTACHLDAHLVEHALAHLDLANLDILFIENVGNLICPASFDLGHHRNVILLSVTEGDDKPAKYPVMFRAADLMLLSKTDLLPYLAEFSPQKAEASLRNLASPAPVLHVSAKDGTGLEAWVDWLRATREEHRQSLDAGTTLLPGEYTDTHRTRDAAAPEIHFVAPSR
;
A
#
# COMPACT_ATOMS: atom_id res chain seq x y z
N ASP A 1 1.02 -1.24 -16.64
CA ASP A 1 0.26 -1.84 -17.75
C ASP A 1 1.14 -2.29 -18.91
N ARG A 2 2.01 -1.45 -19.49
CA ARG A 2 2.82 -1.81 -20.68
C ARG A 2 3.64 -3.11 -20.54
N HIS A 3 4.08 -3.44 -19.33
CA HIS A 3 4.90 -4.62 -19.03
C HIS A 3 4.10 -5.73 -18.32
N GLY A 4 2.79 -5.55 -18.14
CA GLY A 4 1.93 -6.52 -17.45
C GLY A 4 2.24 -6.71 -15.96
N VAL A 5 2.84 -5.71 -15.33
CA VAL A 5 3.24 -5.76 -13.91
C VAL A 5 2.09 -5.29 -13.03
N LEU A 6 1.66 -6.12 -12.08
CA LEU A 6 0.75 -5.68 -11.03
C LEU A 6 1.50 -4.79 -10.03
N VAL A 7 1.03 -3.58 -9.78
CA VAL A 7 1.64 -2.65 -8.82
C VAL A 7 0.74 -2.50 -7.60
N ILE A 8 1.30 -2.75 -6.42
CA ILE A 8 0.60 -2.70 -5.13
C ILE A 8 1.24 -1.67 -4.23
N ASN A 9 0.45 -0.70 -3.77
CA ASN A 9 0.84 0.30 -2.80
C ASN A 9 0.53 -0.20 -1.37
N LEU A 10 1.57 -0.40 -0.55
CA LEU A 10 1.45 -0.80 0.85
C LEU A 10 1.48 0.43 1.75
N MET A 11 0.41 0.66 2.46
CA MET A 11 0.26 1.81 3.36
C MET A 11 -0.03 1.36 4.80
N SER A 12 0.49 2.09 5.76
CA SER A 12 0.25 1.82 7.19
C SER A 12 0.81 2.91 8.08
N SER A 13 0.59 2.80 9.40
CA SER A 13 1.42 3.48 10.41
C SER A 13 2.87 3.00 10.37
N PRO A 14 3.81 3.79 10.90
CA PRO A 14 5.17 3.31 11.18
C PRO A 14 5.13 2.08 12.11
N GLY A 15 6.00 1.11 11.85
CA GLY A 15 6.10 -0.08 12.69
C GLY A 15 4.97 -1.09 12.57
N SER A 16 4.03 -0.96 11.65
CA SER A 16 2.94 -1.95 11.43
C SER A 16 3.41 -3.27 10.82
N GLY A 17 4.66 -3.35 10.34
CA GLY A 17 5.27 -4.57 9.83
C GLY A 17 5.19 -4.77 8.33
N LYS A 18 5.13 -3.67 7.52
CA LYS A 18 5.14 -3.74 6.05
C LYS A 18 6.35 -4.52 5.53
N THR A 19 7.56 -4.11 5.87
CA THR A 19 8.80 -4.76 5.43
C THR A 19 8.86 -6.23 5.86
N SER A 20 8.44 -6.56 7.09
CA SER A 20 8.38 -7.94 7.55
C SER A 20 7.37 -8.78 6.78
N LEU A 21 6.23 -8.20 6.39
CA LEU A 21 5.25 -8.86 5.53
C LEU A 21 5.83 -9.09 4.13
N LEU A 22 6.53 -8.10 3.57
CA LEU A 22 7.20 -8.25 2.27
C LEU A 22 8.24 -9.36 2.30
N GLU A 23 9.07 -9.43 3.33
CA GLU A 23 10.04 -10.53 3.50
C GLU A 23 9.35 -11.90 3.53
N ALA A 24 8.27 -12.05 4.32
CA ALA A 24 7.51 -13.29 4.40
C ALA A 24 6.85 -13.64 3.05
N THR A 25 6.31 -12.64 2.35
CA THR A 25 5.72 -12.77 1.01
C THR A 25 6.74 -13.23 -0.02
N ILE A 26 7.91 -12.60 -0.04
CA ILE A 26 9.01 -12.95 -0.96
C ILE A 26 9.46 -14.41 -0.73
N ARG A 27 9.61 -14.82 0.53
CA ARG A 27 9.97 -16.21 0.86
C ARG A 27 8.91 -17.20 0.39
N ALA A 28 7.62 -16.88 0.59
CA ALA A 28 6.50 -17.73 0.20
C ALA A 28 6.33 -17.83 -1.34
N LEU A 29 6.65 -16.77 -2.06
CA LEU A 29 6.51 -16.70 -3.52
C LEU A 29 7.80 -17.01 -4.30
N LYS A 30 8.90 -17.32 -3.59
CA LYS A 30 10.21 -17.54 -4.20
C LYS A 30 10.15 -18.57 -5.33
N GLY A 31 10.54 -18.14 -6.54
CA GLY A 31 10.53 -18.96 -7.74
C GLY A 31 9.18 -19.10 -8.44
N ALA A 32 8.08 -18.65 -7.82
CA ALA A 32 6.76 -18.68 -8.45
C ALA A 32 6.40 -17.34 -9.14
N LEU A 33 6.80 -16.22 -8.56
CA LEU A 33 6.59 -14.88 -9.11
C LEU A 33 7.87 -14.03 -8.98
N ARG A 34 8.10 -13.19 -9.97
CA ARG A 34 9.21 -12.24 -10.00
C ARG A 34 8.75 -10.93 -9.38
N ILE A 35 9.36 -10.58 -8.26
CA ILE A 35 8.97 -9.45 -7.43
C ILE A 35 10.08 -8.40 -7.43
N ALA A 36 9.70 -7.14 -7.39
CA ALA A 36 10.57 -6.03 -7.00
C ALA A 36 9.86 -5.14 -5.98
N VAL A 37 10.63 -4.33 -5.26
CA VAL A 37 10.12 -3.43 -4.24
C VAL A 37 10.69 -2.03 -4.44
N ILE A 38 9.84 -1.02 -4.34
CA ILE A 38 10.23 0.37 -4.13
C ILE A 38 9.95 0.69 -2.66
N GLU A 39 10.99 1.09 -1.93
CA GLU A 39 10.93 1.43 -0.52
C GLU A 39 10.93 2.94 -0.33
N GLY A 40 9.90 3.48 0.30
CA GLY A 40 9.83 4.89 0.71
C GLY A 40 10.11 5.04 2.19
N ASP A 41 11.27 5.59 2.54
CA ASP A 41 11.62 5.89 3.93
C ASP A 41 12.19 7.29 4.08
N LEU A 42 12.15 7.80 5.32
CA LEU A 42 12.60 9.15 5.63
C LEU A 42 14.12 9.30 5.49
N GLU A 43 14.91 8.34 6.01
CA GLU A 43 16.37 8.53 6.14
C GLU A 43 17.21 7.27 5.90
N THR A 44 16.67 6.03 6.04
CA THR A 44 17.48 4.82 6.10
C THR A 44 17.27 3.88 4.92
N GLU A 45 18.33 3.17 4.51
CA GLU A 45 18.24 2.09 3.49
C GLU A 45 18.03 0.70 4.11
N ASN A 46 17.84 0.62 5.42
CA ASN A 46 17.78 -0.65 6.15
C ASN A 46 16.71 -1.61 5.60
N ASP A 47 15.53 -1.10 5.23
CA ASP A 47 14.44 -1.93 4.74
C ASP A 47 14.69 -2.40 3.31
N ALA A 48 15.23 -1.55 2.43
CA ALA A 48 15.66 -1.97 1.10
C ALA A 48 16.78 -3.04 1.14
N ASP A 49 17.73 -2.91 2.06
CA ASP A 49 18.81 -3.90 2.23
C ASP A 49 18.27 -5.25 2.73
N ARG A 50 17.28 -5.26 3.60
CA ARG A 50 16.59 -6.49 4.01
C ARG A 50 15.94 -7.22 2.84
N ILE A 51 15.31 -6.48 1.93
CA ILE A 51 14.69 -7.03 0.72
C ILE A 51 15.76 -7.53 -0.25
N ARG A 52 16.82 -6.74 -0.50
CA ARG A 52 17.95 -7.12 -1.35
C ARG A 52 18.64 -8.40 -0.87
N ALA A 53 18.76 -8.58 0.44
CA ALA A 53 19.33 -9.80 1.06
C ALA A 53 18.53 -11.07 0.72
N LEU A 54 17.27 -10.97 0.31
CA LEU A 54 16.45 -12.08 -0.17
C LEU A 54 16.63 -12.38 -1.67
N GLY A 55 17.48 -11.61 -2.36
CA GLY A 55 17.73 -11.75 -3.79
C GLY A 55 16.67 -11.09 -4.67
N VAL A 56 15.91 -10.14 -4.14
CA VAL A 56 14.87 -9.40 -4.84
C VAL A 56 15.35 -7.97 -5.12
N PRO A 57 15.16 -7.43 -6.34
CA PRO A 57 15.47 -6.04 -6.63
C PRO A 57 14.69 -5.10 -5.71
N ALA A 58 15.39 -4.19 -5.04
CA ALA A 58 14.78 -3.15 -4.23
C ALA A 58 15.43 -1.80 -4.50
N TYR A 59 14.62 -0.79 -4.74
CA TYR A 59 15.03 0.59 -4.93
C TYR A 59 14.56 1.45 -3.76
N GLN A 60 15.49 2.15 -3.11
CA GLN A 60 15.19 3.06 -2.01
C GLN A 60 14.91 4.47 -2.53
N ILE A 61 13.79 5.03 -2.09
CA ILE A 61 13.49 6.46 -2.21
C ILE A 61 13.63 7.09 -0.83
N THR A 62 14.67 7.89 -0.64
CA THR A 62 14.84 8.67 0.60
C THR A 62 14.05 9.96 0.47
N THR A 63 12.99 10.11 1.28
CA THR A 63 12.08 11.25 1.20
C THR A 63 12.51 12.44 2.07
N GLY A 64 13.49 12.25 2.97
CA GLY A 64 13.95 13.29 3.91
C GLY A 64 12.81 13.72 4.85
N THR A 65 12.24 14.90 4.59
CA THR A 65 11.14 15.44 5.41
C THR A 65 9.74 15.14 4.85
N ALA A 66 9.63 14.57 3.65
CA ALA A 66 8.32 14.26 3.06
C ALA A 66 7.74 12.98 3.66
N CYS A 67 6.50 13.05 4.11
CA CYS A 67 5.80 11.97 4.80
C CYS A 67 5.01 11.03 3.86
N HIS A 68 5.27 11.08 2.55
CA HIS A 68 4.64 10.27 1.51
C HIS A 68 5.51 10.21 0.26
N LEU A 69 5.22 9.25 -0.61
CA LEU A 69 5.72 9.20 -1.97
C LEU A 69 4.75 9.91 -2.91
N ASP A 70 5.26 10.44 -4.01
CA ASP A 70 4.49 10.94 -5.14
C ASP A 70 4.81 10.18 -6.44
N ALA A 71 4.02 10.40 -7.48
CA ALA A 71 4.17 9.70 -8.75
C ALA A 71 5.50 9.98 -9.44
N HIS A 72 6.07 11.17 -9.27
CA HIS A 72 7.35 11.54 -9.88
C HIS A 72 8.53 10.78 -9.25
N LEU A 73 8.51 10.64 -7.92
CA LEU A 73 9.50 9.84 -7.21
C LEU A 73 9.43 8.36 -7.62
N VAL A 74 8.21 7.83 -7.75
CA VAL A 74 7.99 6.45 -8.20
C VAL A 74 8.44 6.28 -9.65
N GLU A 75 8.11 7.19 -10.56
CA GLU A 75 8.55 7.16 -11.96
C GLU A 75 10.08 7.10 -12.07
N HIS A 76 10.78 7.93 -11.28
CA HIS A 76 12.24 7.89 -11.22
C HIS A 76 12.75 6.52 -10.76
N ALA A 77 12.14 5.94 -9.73
CA ALA A 77 12.53 4.61 -9.24
C ALA A 77 12.29 3.50 -10.27
N LEU A 78 11.20 3.58 -11.04
CA LEU A 78 10.88 2.60 -12.10
C LEU A 78 11.97 2.52 -13.17
N ALA A 79 12.68 3.61 -13.46
CA ALA A 79 13.77 3.64 -14.43
C ALA A 79 14.97 2.75 -14.02
N HIS A 80 15.07 2.38 -12.75
CA HIS A 80 16.13 1.54 -12.20
C HIS A 80 15.74 0.04 -12.07
N LEU A 81 14.52 -0.33 -12.49
CA LEU A 81 14.00 -1.68 -12.39
C LEU A 81 13.77 -2.28 -13.79
N ASP A 82 14.05 -3.57 -13.94
CA ASP A 82 13.76 -4.31 -15.16
C ASP A 82 12.30 -4.79 -15.18
N LEU A 83 11.39 -3.86 -15.54
CA LEU A 83 9.96 -4.08 -15.53
C LEU A 83 9.49 -5.20 -16.44
N ALA A 84 10.21 -5.48 -17.52
CA ALA A 84 9.86 -6.57 -18.46
C ALA A 84 9.99 -7.95 -17.82
N ASN A 85 10.79 -8.05 -16.76
CA ASN A 85 11.03 -9.29 -16.03
C ASN A 85 10.35 -9.32 -14.64
N LEU A 86 9.29 -8.55 -14.44
CA LEU A 86 8.52 -8.53 -13.19
C LEU A 86 7.10 -9.04 -13.38
N ASP A 87 6.56 -9.64 -12.33
CA ASP A 87 5.18 -10.03 -12.20
C ASP A 87 4.43 -9.11 -11.23
N ILE A 88 5.09 -8.73 -10.12
CA ILE A 88 4.53 -7.84 -9.09
C ILE A 88 5.60 -6.83 -8.68
N LEU A 89 5.19 -5.58 -8.57
CA LEU A 89 5.94 -4.50 -7.95
C LEU A 89 5.21 -4.04 -6.69
N PHE A 90 5.86 -4.10 -5.55
CA PHE A 90 5.39 -3.46 -4.34
C PHE A 90 5.99 -2.07 -4.20
N ILE A 91 5.16 -1.12 -3.79
CA ILE A 91 5.59 0.19 -3.32
C ILE A 91 5.31 0.21 -1.82
N GLU A 92 6.35 0.06 -1.00
CA GLU A 92 6.23 0.29 0.44
C GLU A 92 6.24 1.79 0.69
N ASN A 93 5.08 2.36 1.01
CA ASN A 93 4.96 3.78 1.27
C ASN A 93 5.48 4.15 2.66
N VAL A 94 5.84 5.42 2.83
CA VAL A 94 6.24 5.97 4.14
C VAL A 94 5.18 5.65 5.19
N GLY A 95 5.62 5.26 6.39
CA GLY A 95 4.72 4.97 7.50
C GLY A 95 3.94 6.21 7.94
N ASN A 96 2.70 6.34 7.44
CA ASN A 96 1.80 7.46 7.74
C ASN A 96 0.37 7.09 7.34
N LEU A 97 -0.63 7.38 8.19
CA LEU A 97 -2.04 7.08 7.93
C LEU A 97 -2.83 8.23 7.27
N ILE A 98 -2.19 9.34 6.93
CA ILE A 98 -2.85 10.54 6.39
C ILE A 98 -2.38 10.79 4.95
N CYS A 99 -1.13 11.20 4.80
CA CYS A 99 -0.61 11.72 3.53
C CYS A 99 -0.63 10.71 2.38
N PRO A 100 -0.18 9.45 2.54
CA PRO A 100 -0.09 8.51 1.42
C PRO A 100 -1.42 8.25 0.71
N ALA A 101 -2.55 8.34 1.42
CA ALA A 101 -3.87 8.10 0.85
C ALA A 101 -4.34 9.18 -0.13
N SER A 102 -3.66 10.32 -0.18
CA SER A 102 -4.04 11.47 -1.01
C SER A 102 -3.27 11.55 -2.33
N PHE A 103 -2.32 10.64 -2.55
CA PHE A 103 -1.44 10.67 -3.72
C PHE A 103 -1.58 9.38 -4.52
N ASP A 104 -1.98 9.54 -5.79
CA ASP A 104 -1.96 8.46 -6.75
C ASP A 104 -0.53 8.25 -7.24
N LEU A 105 -0.02 7.03 -7.10
CA LEU A 105 1.32 6.62 -7.53
C LEU A 105 1.31 5.88 -8.88
N GLY A 106 0.16 5.79 -9.55
CA GLY A 106 -0.03 4.95 -10.72
C GLY A 106 -0.09 3.45 -10.40
N HIS A 107 -0.46 3.09 -9.18
CA HIS A 107 -0.60 1.71 -8.71
C HIS A 107 -1.99 1.12 -9.03
N HIS A 108 -2.11 -0.20 -8.96
CA HIS A 108 -3.36 -0.90 -9.27
C HIS A 108 -4.21 -1.22 -8.04
N ARG A 109 -3.57 -1.43 -6.89
CA ARG A 109 -4.24 -1.79 -5.63
C ARG A 109 -3.60 -1.10 -4.42
N ASN A 110 -4.45 -0.69 -3.50
CA ASN A 110 -4.06 -0.22 -2.18
C ASN A 110 -4.25 -1.32 -1.14
N VAL A 111 -3.19 -1.72 -0.50
CA VAL A 111 -3.20 -2.65 0.63
C VAL A 111 -2.82 -1.90 1.90
N ILE A 112 -3.71 -1.91 2.89
CA ILE A 112 -3.52 -1.18 4.13
C ILE A 112 -3.28 -2.15 5.27
N LEU A 113 -2.16 -1.99 5.96
CA LEU A 113 -1.87 -2.74 7.16
C LEU A 113 -2.34 -1.97 8.39
N LEU A 114 -3.12 -2.65 9.22
CA LEU A 114 -3.46 -2.23 10.58
C LEU A 114 -2.85 -3.24 11.55
N SER A 115 -1.86 -2.82 12.32
CA SER A 115 -1.29 -3.69 13.36
C SER A 115 -2.23 -3.79 14.56
N VAL A 116 -2.38 -4.99 15.11
CA VAL A 116 -3.17 -5.20 16.33
C VAL A 116 -2.62 -4.45 17.55
N THR A 117 -1.40 -3.90 17.44
CA THR A 117 -0.80 -3.07 18.50
C THR A 117 -1.18 -1.60 18.43
N GLU A 118 -1.96 -1.16 17.40
CA GLU A 118 -2.22 0.26 17.18
C GLU A 118 -3.58 0.74 17.73
N GLY A 119 -4.56 -0.12 17.77
CA GLY A 119 -5.95 0.18 18.17
C GLY A 119 -6.97 -0.09 17.07
N ASP A 120 -8.11 -0.65 17.47
CA ASP A 120 -9.21 -1.08 16.58
C ASP A 120 -10.07 0.08 16.05
N ASP A 121 -9.84 1.27 16.54
CA ASP A 121 -10.52 2.51 16.14
C ASP A 121 -9.83 3.27 14.98
N LYS A 122 -8.68 2.80 14.52
CA LYS A 122 -7.92 3.46 13.46
C LYS A 122 -8.70 3.66 12.17
N PRO A 123 -9.51 2.72 11.68
CA PRO A 123 -10.31 2.97 10.48
C PRO A 123 -11.25 4.17 10.65
N ALA A 124 -11.88 4.32 11.82
CA ALA A 124 -12.74 5.46 12.09
C ALA A 124 -11.96 6.78 12.22
N LYS A 125 -10.74 6.75 12.76
CA LYS A 125 -9.91 7.95 12.94
C LYS A 125 -9.25 8.42 11.63
N TYR A 126 -8.96 7.52 10.72
CA TYR A 126 -8.27 7.80 9.44
C TYR A 126 -9.09 7.36 8.22
N PRO A 127 -10.33 7.89 8.08
CA PRO A 127 -11.31 7.37 7.13
C PRO A 127 -10.85 7.45 5.67
N VAL A 128 -10.04 8.44 5.29
CA VAL A 128 -9.54 8.60 3.92
C VAL A 128 -8.67 7.41 3.53
N MET A 129 -7.72 7.04 4.38
CA MET A 129 -6.82 5.92 4.18
C MET A 129 -7.61 4.61 4.02
N PHE A 130 -8.45 4.28 4.99
CA PHE A 130 -9.14 2.99 5.01
C PHE A 130 -10.27 2.88 3.97
N ARG A 131 -10.83 4.00 3.52
CA ARG A 131 -11.78 4.00 2.40
C ARG A 131 -11.12 3.68 1.07
N ALA A 132 -9.85 4.06 0.90
CA ALA A 132 -9.08 3.80 -0.31
C ALA A 132 -8.57 2.34 -0.40
N ALA A 133 -8.79 1.50 0.64
CA ALA A 133 -8.29 0.14 0.66
C ALA A 133 -9.01 -0.77 -0.34
N ASP A 134 -8.24 -1.52 -1.11
CA ASP A 134 -8.69 -2.70 -1.84
C ASP A 134 -8.60 -3.96 -0.97
N LEU A 135 -7.69 -3.94 0.03
CA LEU A 135 -7.52 -4.97 1.04
C LEU A 135 -7.05 -4.35 2.35
N MET A 136 -7.61 -4.77 3.48
CA MET A 136 -7.06 -4.49 4.80
C MET A 136 -6.41 -5.75 5.39
N LEU A 137 -5.17 -5.62 5.82
CA LEU A 137 -4.44 -6.67 6.54
C LEU A 137 -4.36 -6.30 8.02
N LEU A 138 -4.95 -7.11 8.89
CA LEU A 138 -4.65 -7.05 10.32
C LEU A 138 -3.34 -7.77 10.55
N SER A 139 -2.28 -7.03 10.85
CA SER A 139 -0.93 -7.55 11.02
C SER A 139 -0.59 -7.84 12.46
N LYS A 140 0.43 -8.67 12.68
CA LYS A 140 0.93 -9.10 14.00
C LYS A 140 -0.13 -9.84 14.83
N THR A 141 -0.97 -10.63 14.18
CA THR A 141 -2.07 -11.34 14.84
C THR A 141 -1.62 -12.39 15.85
N ASP A 142 -0.36 -12.80 15.79
CA ASP A 142 0.30 -13.59 16.84
C ASP A 142 0.29 -12.92 18.23
N LEU A 143 0.10 -11.60 18.28
CA LEU A 143 0.02 -10.82 19.51
C LEU A 143 -1.39 -10.73 20.11
N LEU A 144 -2.44 -11.11 19.35
CA LEU A 144 -3.83 -11.01 19.83
C LEU A 144 -4.08 -11.66 21.20
N PRO A 145 -3.49 -12.83 21.53
CA PRO A 145 -3.69 -13.42 22.85
C PRO A 145 -3.21 -12.54 24.02
N TYR A 146 -2.36 -11.57 23.75
CA TYR A 146 -1.76 -10.68 24.76
C TYR A 146 -2.35 -9.27 24.74
N LEU A 147 -3.25 -8.97 23.81
CA LEU A 147 -3.82 -7.63 23.57
C LEU A 147 -5.34 -7.65 23.77
N ALA A 148 -5.78 -7.73 25.02
CA ALA A 148 -7.19 -7.82 25.39
C ALA A 148 -8.03 -6.61 24.92
N GLU A 149 -7.40 -5.46 24.67
CA GLU A 149 -8.08 -4.23 24.28
C GLU A 149 -8.31 -4.14 22.74
N PHE A 150 -7.65 -4.96 21.93
CA PHE A 150 -7.85 -4.95 20.49
C PHE A 150 -8.91 -5.96 20.07
N SER A 151 -9.90 -5.52 19.35
CA SER A 151 -10.95 -6.36 18.76
C SER A 151 -10.91 -6.33 17.24
N PRO A 152 -10.52 -7.44 16.57
CA PRO A 152 -10.60 -7.55 15.11
C PRO A 152 -11.99 -7.21 14.55
N GLN A 153 -13.05 -7.64 15.25
CA GLN A 153 -14.43 -7.41 14.86
C GLN A 153 -14.78 -5.93 14.88
N LYS A 154 -14.28 -5.16 15.88
CA LYS A 154 -14.48 -3.70 15.91
C LYS A 154 -13.71 -3.00 14.79
N ALA A 155 -12.48 -3.41 14.51
CA ALA A 155 -11.69 -2.85 13.42
C ALA A 155 -12.40 -3.08 12.07
N GLU A 156 -12.91 -4.29 11.84
CA GLU A 156 -13.67 -4.62 10.63
C GLU A 156 -14.99 -3.84 10.57
N ALA A 157 -15.76 -3.79 11.66
CA ALA A 157 -16.98 -2.99 11.70
C ALA A 157 -16.71 -1.50 11.41
N SER A 158 -15.62 -0.95 11.92
CA SER A 158 -15.19 0.42 11.62
C SER A 158 -14.90 0.61 10.13
N LEU A 159 -14.25 -0.37 9.48
CA LEU A 159 -14.01 -0.35 8.03
C LEU A 159 -15.35 -0.40 7.25
N ARG A 160 -16.28 -1.28 7.62
CA ARG A 160 -17.60 -1.38 6.98
C ARG A 160 -18.42 -0.10 7.13
N ASN A 161 -18.31 0.59 8.26
CA ASN A 161 -18.96 1.89 8.48
C ASN A 161 -18.45 2.99 7.52
N LEU A 162 -17.29 2.83 6.93
CA LEU A 162 -16.78 3.71 5.88
C LEU A 162 -17.34 3.38 4.49
N ALA A 163 -18.27 2.42 4.38
CA ALA A 163 -18.77 1.86 3.13
C ALA A 163 -17.65 1.22 2.26
N SER A 164 -16.55 0.76 2.89
CA SER A 164 -15.50 0.04 2.20
C SER A 164 -15.86 -1.44 2.04
N PRO A 165 -15.87 -1.97 0.81
CA PRO A 165 -16.10 -3.40 0.55
C PRO A 165 -14.82 -4.24 0.74
N ALA A 166 -13.68 -3.62 1.00
CA ALA A 166 -12.38 -4.28 1.05
C ALA A 166 -12.39 -5.51 1.96
N PRO A 167 -11.91 -6.67 1.51
CA PRO A 167 -11.77 -7.83 2.37
C PRO A 167 -10.78 -7.53 3.51
N VAL A 168 -10.90 -8.30 4.59
CA VAL A 168 -10.00 -8.22 5.74
C VAL A 168 -9.34 -9.57 5.92
N LEU A 169 -8.00 -9.60 5.89
CA LEU A 169 -7.22 -10.79 6.19
C LEU A 169 -6.41 -10.57 7.47
N HIS A 170 -6.28 -11.63 8.24
CA HIS A 170 -5.49 -11.66 9.47
C HIS A 170 -4.14 -12.30 9.17
N VAL A 171 -3.04 -11.60 9.43
CA VAL A 171 -1.70 -12.08 9.08
C VAL A 171 -0.69 -11.90 10.21
N SER A 172 0.23 -12.84 10.30
CA SER A 172 1.45 -12.70 11.08
C SER A 172 2.65 -13.08 10.22
N ALA A 173 3.52 -12.13 9.96
CA ALA A 173 4.79 -12.38 9.28
C ALA A 173 5.77 -13.19 10.13
N LYS A 174 5.54 -13.26 11.44
CA LYS A 174 6.42 -13.94 12.41
C LYS A 174 6.20 -15.45 12.41
N ASP A 175 4.96 -15.90 12.46
CA ASP A 175 4.62 -17.33 12.57
C ASP A 175 3.96 -17.89 11.30
N GLY A 176 3.69 -17.05 10.30
CA GLY A 176 3.10 -17.42 9.02
C GLY A 176 1.56 -17.53 9.01
N THR A 177 0.90 -17.24 10.12
CA THR A 177 -0.57 -17.25 10.19
C THR A 177 -1.16 -16.34 9.13
N GLY A 178 -2.12 -16.86 8.35
CA GLY A 178 -2.82 -16.11 7.30
C GLY A 178 -1.99 -15.74 6.06
N LEU A 179 -0.71 -16.11 6.00
CA LEU A 179 0.16 -15.79 4.89
C LEU A 179 -0.30 -16.46 3.58
N GLU A 180 -0.85 -17.67 3.67
CA GLU A 180 -1.40 -18.37 2.48
C GLU A 180 -2.56 -17.59 1.86
N ALA A 181 -3.52 -17.14 2.66
CA ALA A 181 -4.66 -16.36 2.17
C ALA A 181 -4.22 -15.03 1.53
N TRP A 182 -3.19 -14.39 2.09
CA TRP A 182 -2.58 -13.21 1.50
C TRP A 182 -1.93 -13.51 0.14
N VAL A 183 -1.14 -14.61 0.06
CA VAL A 183 -0.50 -15.03 -1.19
C VAL A 183 -1.53 -15.40 -2.26
N ASP A 184 -2.61 -16.05 -1.87
CA ASP A 184 -3.69 -16.40 -2.80
C ASP A 184 -4.43 -15.16 -3.32
N TRP A 185 -4.64 -14.16 -2.46
CA TRP A 185 -5.17 -12.86 -2.88
C TRP A 185 -4.25 -12.19 -3.90
N LEU A 186 -2.93 -12.22 -3.69
CA LEU A 186 -1.95 -11.67 -4.64
C LEU A 186 -2.01 -12.37 -5.99
N ARG A 187 -2.10 -13.71 -6.00
CA ARG A 187 -2.20 -14.50 -7.24
C ARG A 187 -3.49 -14.21 -8.00
N ALA A 188 -4.62 -14.16 -7.28
CA ALA A 188 -5.92 -13.83 -7.86
C ALA A 188 -5.93 -12.43 -8.46
N THR A 189 -5.45 -11.43 -7.72
CA THR A 189 -5.39 -10.03 -8.16
C THR A 189 -4.45 -9.87 -9.38
N ARG A 190 -3.32 -10.58 -9.41
CA ARG A 190 -2.44 -10.58 -10.58
C ARG A 190 -3.12 -11.18 -11.81
N GLU A 191 -3.87 -12.26 -11.64
CA GLU A 191 -4.58 -12.90 -12.74
C GLU A 191 -5.72 -12.00 -13.25
N GLU A 192 -6.48 -11.35 -12.36
CA GLU A 192 -7.47 -10.33 -12.73
C GLU A 192 -6.86 -9.18 -13.53
N HIS A 193 -5.70 -8.69 -13.08
CA HIS A 193 -4.97 -7.62 -13.78
C HIS A 193 -4.56 -8.07 -15.19
N ARG A 194 -4.06 -9.30 -15.34
CA ARG A 194 -3.70 -9.87 -16.65
C ARG A 194 -4.91 -9.96 -17.58
N GLN A 195 -6.04 -10.48 -17.07
CA GLN A 195 -7.28 -10.57 -17.85
C GLN A 195 -7.78 -9.20 -18.28
N SER A 196 -7.65 -8.17 -17.44
CA SER A 196 -8.00 -6.80 -17.77
C SER A 196 -7.09 -6.21 -18.86
N LEU A 197 -5.80 -6.52 -18.83
CA LEU A 197 -4.86 -6.16 -19.89
C LEU A 197 -5.23 -6.83 -21.23
N ASP A 198 -5.48 -8.13 -21.21
CA ASP A 198 -5.84 -8.90 -22.41
C ASP A 198 -7.19 -8.43 -23.00
N ALA A 199 -8.11 -7.97 -22.15
CA ALA A 199 -9.40 -7.41 -22.55
C ALA A 199 -9.32 -5.93 -22.97
N GLY A 200 -8.18 -5.25 -22.78
CA GLY A 200 -8.03 -3.82 -23.05
C GLY A 200 -8.86 -2.92 -22.14
N THR A 201 -9.16 -3.39 -20.91
CA THR A 201 -10.00 -2.67 -19.92
C THR A 201 -9.20 -1.95 -18.86
N THR A 202 -7.87 -1.96 -18.93
CA THR A 202 -7.00 -1.18 -18.04
C THR A 202 -6.91 0.26 -18.52
N LEU A 203 -6.65 1.18 -17.58
CA LEU A 203 -6.32 2.57 -17.92
C LEU A 203 -4.91 2.61 -18.51
N LEU A 204 -4.83 2.74 -19.83
CA LEU A 204 -3.54 2.98 -20.50
C LEU A 204 -3.08 4.42 -20.25
N PRO A 205 -1.74 4.66 -20.14
CA PRO A 205 -1.22 6.03 -20.07
C PRO A 205 -1.67 6.85 -21.28
N GLY A 206 -2.38 7.93 -21.04
CA GLY A 206 -2.92 8.81 -22.07
C GLY A 206 -4.43 8.72 -22.27
N GLU A 207 -5.10 7.71 -21.72
CA GLU A 207 -6.57 7.60 -21.69
C GLU A 207 -7.18 8.17 -20.40
N TYR A 208 -6.43 8.88 -19.59
CA TYR A 208 -6.97 9.73 -18.55
C TYR A 208 -7.77 10.84 -19.25
N THR A 209 -8.98 10.49 -19.68
CA THR A 209 -9.96 11.51 -20.01
C THR A 209 -10.19 12.30 -18.73
N ASP A 210 -10.06 13.59 -18.85
CA ASP A 210 -10.09 14.63 -17.81
C ASP A 210 -11.44 14.73 -17.07
N THR A 211 -12.10 13.59 -16.82
CA THR A 211 -13.39 13.51 -16.10
C THR A 211 -13.26 13.87 -14.63
N HIS A 212 -12.04 13.95 -14.08
CA HIS A 212 -11.78 14.46 -12.73
C HIS A 212 -11.42 15.95 -12.70
N ARG A 213 -11.09 16.59 -13.83
CA ARG A 213 -10.86 18.05 -13.89
C ARG A 213 -12.13 18.91 -13.86
N THR A 214 -13.30 18.34 -14.02
CA THR A 214 -14.57 19.10 -13.99
C THR A 214 -15.12 19.31 -12.57
N ARG A 215 -14.35 19.05 -11.53
CA ARG A 215 -14.61 19.55 -10.18
C ARG A 215 -13.60 20.62 -9.79
N ASP A 216 -13.41 21.62 -10.63
CA ASP A 216 -13.01 22.95 -10.20
C ASP A 216 -14.17 23.55 -9.38
N ALA A 217 -14.37 23.01 -8.18
CA ALA A 217 -14.86 23.82 -7.09
C ALA A 217 -13.76 24.85 -6.87
N ALA A 218 -14.05 26.11 -7.16
CA ALA A 218 -13.16 27.23 -6.90
C ALA A 218 -12.47 27.01 -5.55
N ALA A 219 -11.14 27.03 -5.53
CA ALA A 219 -10.40 26.91 -4.30
C ALA A 219 -10.97 27.97 -3.34
N PRO A 220 -11.29 27.63 -2.08
CA PRO A 220 -11.81 28.60 -1.16
C PRO A 220 -10.77 29.72 -1.02
N GLU A 221 -11.16 30.95 -1.33
CA GLU A 221 -10.31 32.11 -1.08
C GLU A 221 -10.04 32.20 0.42
N ILE A 222 -8.81 31.92 0.82
CA ILE A 222 -8.38 32.08 2.19
C ILE A 222 -8.17 33.56 2.46
N HIS A 223 -9.19 34.21 3.02
CA HIS A 223 -9.05 35.57 3.51
C HIS A 223 -8.24 35.58 4.81
N PHE A 224 -6.98 36.02 4.74
CA PHE A 224 -6.22 36.37 5.94
C PHE A 224 -6.79 37.64 6.54
N VAL A 225 -7.49 37.52 7.67
CA VAL A 225 -7.82 38.67 8.51
C VAL A 225 -6.59 39.01 9.33
N ALA A 226 -5.95 40.12 9.02
CA ALA A 226 -4.84 40.62 9.83
C ALA A 226 -5.36 41.00 11.25
N PRO A 227 -4.61 40.66 12.32
CA PRO A 227 -5.01 41.08 13.67
C PRO A 227 -5.03 42.60 13.76
N SER A 228 -6.14 43.17 14.20
CA SER A 228 -6.25 44.60 14.53
C SER A 228 -5.29 44.95 15.65
N ARG A 229 -4.53 46.04 15.47
CA ARG A 229 -3.60 46.62 16.47
C ARG A 229 -4.37 47.14 17.69
#